data_ef4210335541971eedef57009268ba79
#
_entry.id   ef4210335541971eedef57009268ba79
#
_cell.length_a   1.000
_cell.length_b   1.000
_cell.length_c   1.000
_cell.angle_alpha   90.00
_cell.angle_beta   90.00
_cell.angle_gamma   90.00
#
_symmetry.space_group_name_H-M   'P 1'
#
loop_
_entity.id
_entity.type
_entity.pdbx_description
1 polymer ?
#
loop_
_entity_poly.entity_id
_entity_poly.type
_entity_poly.pdbx_seq_one_letter_code
_entity_poly.pdbx_strand_id
1 'polypeptide(L)'
;MQAKRIKWKELKLAIEHWRLVFLDESGVNIGMTRRYGRAIGKARVHGSAPLNVPTSQTVLASVRLNGQITYTMYPGGTSGKRFLDYLKNVLIPTLHKGDIVVMDNMRSHHVKGVEEALRAAGMIPLYLPPYSPDLNLIEMLWSKMKAILRKLGCNIAALLPQMVAEALALVSPKDCLGWFTADGY
;
A
#
# COMPACT_ATOMS: atom_id res chain seq x y z
N MET A 1 -0.20 22.44 -10.57
CA MET A 1 -0.53 21.36 -9.62
C MET A 1 -2.03 21.26 -9.39
N GLN A 2 -2.74 22.33 -9.03
CA GLN A 2 -4.21 22.33 -8.81
C GLN A 2 -5.01 21.81 -10.00
N ALA A 3 -4.71 22.22 -11.23
CA ALA A 3 -5.41 21.76 -12.44
C ALA A 3 -5.37 20.23 -12.62
N LYS A 4 -4.25 19.57 -12.30
CA LYS A 4 -4.17 18.10 -12.36
C LYS A 4 -5.04 17.42 -11.30
N ARG A 5 -5.18 18.02 -10.11
CA ARG A 5 -6.04 17.51 -9.03
C ARG A 5 -7.53 17.70 -9.37
N ILE A 6 -7.90 18.80 -10.01
CA ILE A 6 -9.28 19.03 -10.50
C ILE A 6 -9.62 17.96 -11.54
N LYS A 7 -8.75 17.81 -12.55
CA LYS A 7 -8.94 16.77 -13.59
C LYS A 7 -9.04 15.36 -13.00
N TRP A 8 -8.27 15.05 -11.95
CA TRP A 8 -8.36 13.77 -11.23
C TRP A 8 -9.74 13.58 -10.59
N LYS A 9 -10.29 14.62 -9.95
CA LYS A 9 -11.62 14.57 -9.33
C LYS A 9 -12.72 14.33 -10.34
N GLU A 10 -12.63 14.97 -11.51
CA GLU A 10 -13.59 14.75 -12.62
C GLU A 10 -13.48 13.32 -13.18
N LEU A 11 -12.24 12.87 -13.43
CA LEU A 11 -11.98 11.52 -13.92
C LEU A 11 -12.50 10.44 -12.97
N LYS A 12 -12.32 10.63 -11.66
CA LYS A 12 -12.77 9.74 -10.60
C LYS A 12 -14.29 9.52 -10.64
N LEU A 13 -15.07 10.54 -10.94
CA LEU A 13 -16.54 10.44 -11.07
C LEU A 13 -16.99 9.64 -12.31
N ALA A 14 -16.14 9.56 -13.33
CA ALA A 14 -16.43 8.86 -14.58
C ALA A 14 -15.96 7.38 -14.59
N ILE A 15 -15.17 6.96 -13.60
CA ILE A 15 -14.60 5.62 -13.54
C ILE A 15 -15.49 4.70 -12.72
N GLU A 16 -15.65 3.47 -13.18
CA GLU A 16 -16.27 2.39 -12.41
C GLU A 16 -15.30 1.94 -11.31
N HIS A 17 -15.59 2.28 -10.05
CA HIS A 17 -14.68 2.14 -8.92
C HIS A 17 -14.24 0.69 -8.67
N TRP A 18 -15.05 -0.30 -9.04
CA TRP A 18 -14.70 -1.71 -8.93
C TRP A 18 -13.53 -2.15 -9.83
N ARG A 19 -13.22 -1.34 -10.88
CA ARG A 19 -12.06 -1.54 -11.76
C ARG A 19 -10.76 -0.95 -11.21
N LEU A 20 -10.82 -0.13 -10.18
CA LEU A 20 -9.65 0.53 -9.62
C LEU A 20 -8.81 -0.44 -8.80
N VAL A 21 -7.51 -0.43 -9.06
CA VAL A 21 -6.48 -1.19 -8.35
C VAL A 21 -5.40 -0.20 -7.94
N PHE A 22 -5.36 0.16 -6.66
CA PHE A 22 -4.34 1.06 -6.12
C PHE A 22 -3.08 0.27 -5.78
N LEU A 23 -1.94 0.78 -6.19
CA LEU A 23 -0.62 0.14 -6.08
C LEU A 23 0.41 1.11 -5.51
N ASP A 24 1.16 0.67 -4.50
CA ASP A 24 2.20 1.48 -3.86
C ASP A 24 3.12 0.62 -2.98
N GLU A 25 4.16 1.23 -2.40
CA GLU A 25 5.11 0.62 -1.49
C GLU A 25 5.04 1.20 -0.09
N SER A 26 5.32 0.35 0.90
CA SER A 26 5.46 0.80 2.28
C SER A 26 6.60 0.09 2.99
N GLY A 27 7.44 0.87 3.69
CA GLY A 27 8.48 0.33 4.55
C GLY A 27 7.93 -0.17 5.88
N VAL A 28 8.43 -1.34 6.31
CA VAL A 28 8.14 -1.95 7.62
C VAL A 28 9.44 -2.42 8.26
N ASN A 29 9.50 -2.43 9.58
CA ASN A 29 10.64 -2.95 10.36
C ASN A 29 10.22 -3.37 11.76
N ILE A 30 11.11 -4.00 12.50
CA ILE A 30 10.85 -4.45 13.88
C ILE A 30 10.81 -3.32 14.92
N GLY A 31 11.18 -2.10 14.54
CA GLY A 31 11.04 -0.91 15.39
C GLY A 31 9.60 -0.37 15.46
N MET A 32 8.65 -1.01 14.80
CA MET A 32 7.24 -0.64 14.85
C MET A 32 6.61 -1.09 16.16
N THR A 33 6.82 -0.29 17.22
CA THR A 33 6.24 -0.49 18.55
C THR A 33 5.23 0.61 18.87
N ARG A 34 4.41 0.41 19.90
CA ARG A 34 3.52 1.45 20.43
C ARG A 34 4.37 2.56 21.03
N ARG A 35 4.17 3.79 20.56
CA ARG A 35 4.88 4.98 21.06
C ARG A 35 4.23 5.62 22.27
N TYR A 36 2.95 5.30 22.51
CA TYR A 36 2.15 5.90 23.58
C TYR A 36 1.37 4.82 24.30
N GLY A 37 1.21 5.01 25.61
CA GLY A 37 0.35 4.21 26.46
C GLY A 37 -0.45 5.13 27.39
N ARG A 38 -1.47 4.59 28.03
CA ARG A 38 -2.28 5.30 29.02
C ARG A 38 -2.20 4.56 30.35
N ALA A 39 -2.02 5.30 31.45
CA ALA A 39 -2.07 4.80 32.81
C ALA A 39 -3.07 5.62 33.63
N ILE A 40 -3.57 5.03 34.71
CA ILE A 40 -4.48 5.69 35.61
C ILE A 40 -3.68 6.66 36.52
N GLY A 41 -4.17 7.87 36.70
CA GLY A 41 -3.57 8.88 37.56
C GLY A 41 -2.20 9.37 37.02
N LYS A 42 -1.21 9.44 37.94
CA LYS A 42 0.15 9.93 37.65
C LYS A 42 1.14 8.80 37.32
N ALA A 43 0.70 7.56 37.13
CA ALA A 43 1.58 6.43 36.81
C ALA A 43 2.24 6.59 35.46
N ARG A 44 3.52 6.21 35.37
CA ARG A 44 4.25 6.15 34.08
C ARG A 44 3.96 4.83 33.38
N VAL A 45 3.75 4.88 32.07
CA VAL A 45 3.71 3.70 31.21
C VAL A 45 5.14 3.34 30.80
N HIS A 46 5.54 2.11 31.09
CA HIS A 46 6.83 1.57 30.65
C HIS A 46 6.61 0.69 29.42
N GLY A 47 7.55 0.71 28.51
CA GLY A 47 7.57 -0.12 27.30
C GLY A 47 9.02 -0.36 26.86
N SER A 48 9.23 -1.40 26.08
CA SER A 48 10.50 -1.70 25.45
C SER A 48 10.41 -1.57 23.93
N ALA A 49 11.48 -1.11 23.31
CA ALA A 49 11.63 -1.07 21.88
C ALA A 49 13.02 -1.55 21.47
N PRO A 50 13.19 -2.22 20.31
CA PRO A 50 14.50 -2.61 19.84
C PRO A 50 15.40 -1.38 19.64
N LEU A 51 16.61 -1.42 20.19
CA LEU A 51 17.63 -0.37 20.01
C LEU A 51 18.24 -0.43 18.61
N ASN A 52 18.53 -1.62 18.11
CA ASN A 52 19.08 -1.85 16.79
C ASN A 52 17.97 -2.40 15.88
N VAL A 53 17.53 -1.58 14.96
CA VAL A 53 16.54 -1.98 13.95
C VAL A 53 17.29 -2.37 12.69
N PRO A 54 17.24 -3.65 12.26
CA PRO A 54 17.84 -4.07 11.00
C PRO A 54 17.19 -3.36 9.83
N THR A 55 17.79 -3.52 8.66
CA THR A 55 17.32 -2.92 7.40
C THR A 55 15.81 -3.04 7.24
N SER A 56 15.17 -1.96 6.88
CA SER A 56 13.75 -1.92 6.59
C SER A 56 13.40 -2.89 5.46
N GLN A 57 12.28 -3.56 5.60
CA GLN A 57 11.68 -4.35 4.53
C GLN A 57 10.64 -3.51 3.78
N THR A 58 10.53 -3.70 2.48
CA THR A 58 9.50 -3.05 1.67
C THR A 58 8.38 -4.05 1.40
N VAL A 59 7.15 -3.63 1.66
CA VAL A 59 5.93 -4.29 1.19
C VAL A 59 5.46 -3.51 -0.03
N LEU A 60 5.45 -4.15 -1.19
CA LEU A 60 4.86 -3.64 -2.42
C LEU A 60 3.53 -4.35 -2.60
N ALA A 61 2.43 -3.61 -2.62
CA ALA A 61 1.11 -4.21 -2.66
C ALA A 61 0.12 -3.43 -3.53
N SER A 62 -0.95 -4.12 -3.87
CA SER A 62 -2.15 -3.53 -4.47
C SER A 62 -3.38 -3.82 -3.63
N VAL A 63 -4.40 -2.97 -3.72
CA VAL A 63 -5.69 -3.13 -3.06
C VAL A 63 -6.84 -2.75 -3.99
N ARG A 64 -7.94 -3.49 -3.90
CA ARG A 64 -9.18 -3.30 -4.65
C ARG A 64 -10.35 -3.07 -3.70
N LEU A 65 -11.44 -2.53 -4.25
CA LEU A 65 -12.69 -2.28 -3.54
C LEU A 65 -13.26 -3.54 -2.84
N ASN A 66 -13.12 -4.70 -3.48
CA ASN A 66 -13.62 -5.98 -2.95
C ASN A 66 -12.77 -6.58 -1.81
N GLY A 67 -11.71 -5.88 -1.39
CA GLY A 67 -10.80 -6.35 -0.34
C GLY A 67 -9.66 -7.25 -0.84
N GLN A 68 -9.57 -7.50 -2.13
CA GLN A 68 -8.45 -8.26 -2.70
C GLN A 68 -7.15 -7.45 -2.54
N ILE A 69 -6.18 -8.06 -1.88
CA ILE A 69 -4.83 -7.53 -1.70
C ILE A 69 -3.84 -8.51 -2.32
N THR A 70 -2.98 -7.98 -3.19
CA THR A 70 -1.89 -8.75 -3.80
C THR A 70 -0.59 -8.06 -3.40
N TYR A 71 0.39 -8.81 -2.86
CA TYR A 71 1.60 -8.19 -2.35
C TYR A 71 2.84 -9.06 -2.53
N THR A 72 3.99 -8.42 -2.43
CA THR A 72 5.30 -9.04 -2.24
C THR A 72 6.09 -8.28 -1.18
N MET A 73 7.10 -8.92 -0.60
CA MET A 73 7.95 -8.33 0.43
C MET A 73 9.42 -8.67 0.17
N TYR A 74 10.30 -7.69 0.38
CA TYR A 74 11.74 -7.84 0.16
C TYR A 74 12.54 -6.85 1.00
N PRO A 75 13.81 -7.15 1.31
CA PRO A 75 14.69 -6.22 2.01
C PRO A 75 15.12 -5.05 1.13
N GLY A 76 15.25 -3.87 1.76
CA GLY A 76 15.67 -2.62 1.09
C GLY A 76 14.58 -1.99 0.24
N GLY A 77 14.94 -1.01 -0.58
CA GLY A 77 14.01 -0.22 -1.39
C GLY A 77 13.58 -0.90 -2.69
N THR A 78 12.56 -0.32 -3.32
CA THR A 78 12.05 -0.74 -4.64
C THR A 78 12.96 -0.23 -5.75
N SER A 79 13.49 -1.15 -6.55
CA SER A 79 14.10 -0.82 -7.83
C SER A 79 13.08 -0.99 -8.95
N GLY A 80 13.30 -0.32 -10.09
CA GLY A 80 12.43 -0.48 -11.26
C GLY A 80 12.30 -1.94 -11.74
N LYS A 81 13.38 -2.73 -11.61
CA LYS A 81 13.35 -4.17 -11.90
C LYS A 81 12.40 -4.91 -10.96
N ARG A 82 12.54 -4.72 -9.64
CA ARG A 82 11.66 -5.35 -8.64
C ARG A 82 10.19 -4.99 -8.85
N PHE A 83 9.94 -3.72 -9.17
CA PHE A 83 8.59 -3.24 -9.48
C PHE A 83 8.02 -3.93 -10.72
N LEU A 84 8.78 -4.01 -11.80
CA LEU A 84 8.36 -4.68 -13.03
C LEU A 84 8.17 -6.19 -12.84
N ASP A 85 9.04 -6.84 -12.04
CA ASP A 85 8.92 -8.26 -11.71
C ASP A 85 7.62 -8.51 -10.90
N TYR A 86 7.30 -7.65 -9.93
CA TYR A 86 6.03 -7.72 -9.19
C TYR A 86 4.83 -7.56 -10.13
N LEU A 87 4.85 -6.55 -11.00
CA LEU A 87 3.76 -6.34 -11.95
C LEU A 87 3.50 -7.58 -12.79
N LYS A 88 4.55 -8.13 -13.43
CA LYS A 88 4.42 -9.24 -14.37
C LYS A 88 4.04 -10.57 -13.71
N ASN A 89 4.67 -10.87 -12.58
CA ASN A 89 4.62 -12.20 -12.00
C ASN A 89 3.62 -12.33 -10.85
N VAL A 90 3.21 -11.21 -10.25
CA VAL A 90 2.35 -11.22 -9.05
C VAL A 90 1.04 -10.49 -9.29
N LEU A 91 1.08 -9.24 -9.78
CA LEU A 91 -0.13 -8.43 -9.90
C LEU A 91 -0.95 -8.77 -11.15
N ILE A 92 -0.36 -8.66 -12.36
CA ILE A 92 -1.08 -8.86 -13.64
C ILE A 92 -1.86 -10.17 -13.69
N PRO A 93 -1.33 -11.33 -13.19
CA PRO A 93 -2.10 -12.58 -13.16
C PRO A 93 -3.40 -12.53 -12.34
N THR A 94 -3.56 -11.54 -11.47
CA THR A 94 -4.75 -11.38 -10.61
C THR A 94 -5.74 -10.35 -11.15
N LEU A 95 -5.39 -9.65 -12.23
CA LEU A 95 -6.18 -8.57 -12.81
C LEU A 95 -7.10 -9.07 -13.94
N HIS A 96 -8.14 -8.29 -14.22
CA HIS A 96 -9.04 -8.50 -15.33
C HIS A 96 -8.82 -7.42 -16.41
N LYS A 97 -9.02 -7.81 -17.67
CA LYS A 97 -8.92 -6.88 -18.79
C LYS A 97 -9.80 -5.65 -18.56
N GLY A 98 -9.22 -4.47 -18.69
CA GLY A 98 -9.87 -3.20 -18.45
C GLY A 98 -9.76 -2.68 -17.01
N ASP A 99 -9.09 -3.40 -16.09
CA ASP A 99 -8.74 -2.86 -14.78
C ASP A 99 -7.83 -1.64 -14.92
N ILE A 100 -7.99 -0.69 -14.00
CA ILE A 100 -7.26 0.58 -13.99
C ILE A 100 -6.27 0.53 -12.82
N VAL A 101 -4.99 0.42 -13.14
CA VAL A 101 -3.91 0.37 -12.15
C VAL A 101 -3.47 1.78 -11.82
N VAL A 102 -3.81 2.22 -10.61
CA VAL A 102 -3.50 3.56 -10.08
C VAL A 102 -2.18 3.51 -9.33
N MET A 103 -1.24 4.33 -9.74
CA MET A 103 0.12 4.41 -9.18
C MET A 103 0.48 5.87 -8.90
N ASP A 104 1.37 6.08 -7.95
CA ASP A 104 1.99 7.40 -7.75
C ASP A 104 3.07 7.70 -8.81
N ASN A 105 3.71 8.85 -8.71
CA ASN A 105 4.73 9.31 -9.65
C ASN A 105 6.16 8.95 -9.21
N MET A 106 6.39 7.87 -8.46
CA MET A 106 7.74 7.43 -8.15
C MET A 106 8.53 7.01 -9.41
N ARG A 107 9.84 7.25 -9.39
CA ARG A 107 10.71 6.93 -10.53
C ARG A 107 10.70 5.44 -10.89
N SER A 108 10.54 4.57 -9.90
CA SER A 108 10.41 3.11 -10.08
C SER A 108 9.19 2.73 -10.91
N HIS A 109 8.11 3.52 -10.87
CA HIS A 109 6.86 3.28 -11.59
C HIS A 109 6.91 3.75 -13.06
N HIS A 110 7.87 4.60 -13.39
CA HIS A 110 8.09 5.13 -14.75
C HIS A 110 9.21 4.44 -15.52
N VAL A 111 9.75 3.32 -15.03
CA VAL A 111 10.78 2.61 -15.78
C VAL A 111 10.19 1.98 -17.05
N LYS A 112 11.04 1.90 -18.09
CA LYS A 112 10.65 1.28 -19.35
C LYS A 112 10.12 -0.15 -19.10
N GLY A 113 9.01 -0.47 -19.71
CA GLY A 113 8.36 -1.78 -19.61
C GLY A 113 7.18 -1.83 -18.63
N VAL A 114 7.00 -0.85 -17.73
CA VAL A 114 5.87 -0.83 -16.78
C VAL A 114 4.55 -0.60 -17.53
N GLU A 115 4.44 0.51 -18.25
CA GLU A 115 3.23 0.80 -19.03
C GLU A 115 2.97 -0.22 -20.12
N GLU A 116 4.03 -0.64 -20.81
CA GLU A 116 3.95 -1.65 -21.87
C GLU A 116 3.40 -2.98 -21.32
N ALA A 117 3.89 -3.44 -20.16
CA ALA A 117 3.42 -4.67 -19.54
C ALA A 117 1.94 -4.61 -19.15
N LEU A 118 1.50 -3.49 -18.55
CA LEU A 118 0.10 -3.29 -18.19
C LEU A 118 -0.80 -3.22 -19.43
N ARG A 119 -0.44 -2.41 -20.42
CA ARG A 119 -1.22 -2.25 -21.66
C ARG A 119 -1.27 -3.54 -22.48
N ALA A 120 -0.17 -4.27 -22.60
CA ALA A 120 -0.13 -5.56 -23.29
C ALA A 120 -1.04 -6.61 -22.64
N ALA A 121 -1.22 -6.53 -21.31
CA ALA A 121 -2.16 -7.36 -20.56
C ALA A 121 -3.61 -6.83 -20.58
N GLY A 122 -3.86 -5.71 -21.25
CA GLY A 122 -5.19 -5.11 -21.39
C GLY A 122 -5.61 -4.22 -20.21
N MET A 123 -4.65 -3.81 -19.35
CA MET A 123 -4.87 -2.91 -18.21
C MET A 123 -4.67 -1.45 -18.63
N ILE A 124 -5.23 -0.53 -17.84
CA ILE A 124 -5.10 0.92 -18.05
C ILE A 124 -4.20 1.48 -16.93
N PRO A 125 -2.94 1.84 -17.22
CA PRO A 125 -2.09 2.53 -16.23
C PRO A 125 -2.61 3.96 -16.03
N LEU A 126 -2.72 4.38 -14.77
CA LEU A 126 -3.18 5.72 -14.39
C LEU A 126 -2.29 6.25 -13.27
N TYR A 127 -1.69 7.43 -13.48
CA TYR A 127 -0.82 8.05 -12.49
C TYR A 127 -1.56 9.13 -11.71
N LEU A 128 -1.39 9.11 -10.40
CA LEU A 128 -1.88 10.17 -9.51
C LEU A 128 -1.20 11.51 -9.81
N PRO A 129 -1.85 12.64 -9.51
CA PRO A 129 -1.17 13.92 -9.55
C PRO A 129 0.09 13.90 -8.65
N PRO A 130 1.20 14.55 -9.05
CA PRO A 130 2.40 14.61 -8.22
C PRO A 130 2.11 15.14 -6.81
N TYR A 131 2.79 14.58 -5.79
CA TYR A 131 2.67 14.96 -4.39
C TYR A 131 1.23 14.93 -3.86
N SER A 132 0.48 13.89 -4.19
CA SER A 132 -0.93 13.73 -3.79
C SER A 132 -1.17 12.40 -3.05
N PRO A 133 -0.51 12.14 -1.92
CA PRO A 133 -0.73 10.90 -1.15
C PRO A 133 -2.16 10.81 -0.60
N ASP A 134 -2.81 11.95 -0.39
CA ASP A 134 -4.21 12.07 0.01
C ASP A 134 -5.20 11.56 -1.05
N LEU A 135 -4.76 11.34 -2.28
CA LEU A 135 -5.54 10.71 -3.35
C LEU A 135 -5.17 9.24 -3.56
N ASN A 136 -4.19 8.75 -2.82
CA ASN A 136 -3.74 7.36 -2.90
C ASN A 136 -4.40 6.52 -1.81
N LEU A 137 -5.52 5.90 -2.15
CA LEU A 137 -6.32 5.11 -1.22
C LEU A 137 -5.52 4.03 -0.48
N ILE A 138 -4.47 3.49 -1.08
CA ILE A 138 -3.64 2.44 -0.46
C ILE A 138 -2.94 2.93 0.83
N GLU A 139 -2.83 4.24 1.05
CA GLU A 139 -2.32 4.80 2.30
C GLU A 139 -3.17 4.38 3.52
N MET A 140 -4.47 4.16 3.32
CA MET A 140 -5.35 3.62 4.34
C MET A 140 -5.02 2.17 4.68
N LEU A 141 -4.66 1.36 3.68
CA LEU A 141 -4.14 0.01 3.88
C LEU A 141 -2.85 0.04 4.72
N TRP A 142 -1.91 0.92 4.37
CA TRP A 142 -0.67 1.09 5.11
C TRP A 142 -0.90 1.53 6.55
N SER A 143 -1.83 2.45 6.76
CA SER A 143 -2.22 2.92 8.10
C SER A 143 -2.73 1.77 8.97
N LYS A 144 -3.66 0.96 8.46
CA LYS A 144 -4.23 -0.19 9.16
C LYS A 144 -3.17 -1.27 9.42
N MET A 145 -2.42 -1.68 8.40
CA MET A 145 -1.35 -2.68 8.53
C MET A 145 -0.33 -2.26 9.60
N LYS A 146 0.18 -1.03 9.52
CA LYS A 146 1.15 -0.51 10.49
C LYS A 146 0.58 -0.38 11.90
N ALA A 147 -0.72 -0.07 12.04
CA ALA A 147 -1.38 -0.04 13.36
C ALA A 147 -1.43 -1.45 13.98
N ILE A 148 -1.73 -2.48 13.19
CA ILE A 148 -1.73 -3.88 13.63
C ILE A 148 -0.32 -4.30 14.00
N LEU A 149 0.69 -4.05 13.16
CA LEU A 149 2.10 -4.39 13.46
C LEU A 149 2.59 -3.74 14.76
N ARG A 150 2.25 -2.45 15.00
CA ARG A 150 2.57 -1.77 16.28
C ARG A 150 1.84 -2.39 17.47
N LYS A 151 0.62 -2.88 17.28
CA LYS A 151 -0.13 -3.57 18.34
C LYS A 151 0.49 -4.92 18.68
N LEU A 152 0.95 -5.65 17.68
CA LEU A 152 1.60 -6.95 17.83
C LEU A 152 3.00 -6.81 18.44
N GLY A 153 3.72 -5.71 18.14
CA GLY A 153 5.03 -5.43 18.74
C GLY A 153 6.12 -6.42 18.31
N CYS A 154 6.22 -6.70 17.00
CA CYS A 154 7.25 -7.60 16.48
C CYS A 154 8.66 -7.09 16.77
N ASN A 155 9.42 -7.87 17.50
CA ASN A 155 10.83 -7.60 17.81
C ASN A 155 11.80 -8.63 17.19
N ILE A 156 11.30 -9.59 16.43
CA ILE A 156 12.06 -10.65 15.77
C ILE A 156 11.95 -10.47 14.25
N ALA A 157 13.08 -10.16 13.60
CA ALA A 157 13.09 -9.86 12.16
C ALA A 157 12.60 -11.03 11.29
N ALA A 158 12.89 -12.27 11.68
CA ALA A 158 12.44 -13.47 10.96
C ALA A 158 10.92 -13.66 10.98
N LEU A 159 10.21 -13.12 11.97
CA LEU A 159 8.74 -13.20 12.07
C LEU A 159 8.02 -12.06 11.34
N LEU A 160 8.74 -11.00 10.95
CA LEU A 160 8.12 -9.83 10.33
C LEU A 160 7.31 -10.16 9.07
N PRO A 161 7.77 -11.02 8.13
CA PRO A 161 6.98 -11.39 6.96
C PRO A 161 5.65 -12.07 7.32
N GLN A 162 5.65 -12.99 8.29
CA GLN A 162 4.43 -13.65 8.76
C GLN A 162 3.47 -12.65 9.38
N MET A 163 3.97 -11.73 10.21
CA MET A 163 3.13 -10.72 10.86
C MET A 163 2.55 -9.71 9.86
N VAL A 164 3.29 -9.40 8.79
CA VAL A 164 2.76 -8.59 7.68
C VAL A 164 1.63 -9.35 6.97
N ALA A 165 1.81 -10.64 6.69
CA ALA A 165 0.77 -11.48 6.08
C ALA A 165 -0.49 -11.51 6.93
N GLU A 166 -0.37 -11.73 8.23
CA GLU A 166 -1.49 -11.73 9.18
C GLU A 166 -2.17 -10.35 9.26
N ALA A 167 -1.38 -9.27 9.29
CA ALA A 167 -1.92 -7.91 9.32
C ALA A 167 -2.73 -7.57 8.06
N LEU A 168 -2.25 -8.00 6.88
CA LEU A 168 -2.96 -7.81 5.61
C LEU A 168 -4.21 -8.70 5.53
N ALA A 169 -4.17 -9.93 6.06
CA ALA A 169 -5.33 -10.82 6.12
C ALA A 169 -6.47 -10.30 7.02
N LEU A 170 -6.16 -9.41 7.96
CA LEU A 170 -7.15 -8.74 8.81
C LEU A 170 -7.84 -7.53 8.13
N VAL A 171 -7.46 -7.22 6.90
CA VAL A 171 -8.17 -6.21 6.09
C VAL A 171 -9.38 -6.86 5.45
N SER A 172 -10.54 -6.33 5.75
CA SER A 172 -11.82 -6.85 5.26
C SER A 172 -12.32 -6.07 4.02
N PRO A 173 -13.22 -6.64 3.21
CA PRO A 173 -13.93 -5.90 2.17
C PRO A 173 -14.66 -4.66 2.70
N LYS A 174 -15.17 -4.72 3.95
CA LYS A 174 -15.82 -3.57 4.60
C LYS A 174 -14.85 -2.42 4.85
N ASP A 175 -13.59 -2.71 5.21
CA ASP A 175 -12.56 -1.67 5.33
C ASP A 175 -12.32 -0.98 3.99
N CYS A 176 -12.12 -1.77 2.94
CA CYS A 176 -11.88 -1.25 1.60
C CYS A 176 -13.07 -0.40 1.11
N LEU A 177 -14.28 -0.87 1.27
CA LEU A 177 -15.48 -0.10 0.94
C LEU A 177 -15.53 1.22 1.72
N GLY A 178 -15.23 1.20 3.02
CA GLY A 178 -15.16 2.40 3.85
C GLY A 178 -14.10 3.40 3.37
N TRP A 179 -12.93 2.92 2.95
CA TRP A 179 -11.86 3.76 2.42
C TRP A 179 -12.24 4.39 1.07
N PHE A 180 -12.81 3.59 0.15
CA PHE A 180 -13.29 4.10 -1.13
C PHE A 180 -14.36 5.18 -0.92
N THR A 181 -15.33 4.95 -0.04
CA THR A 181 -16.36 5.93 0.31
C THR A 181 -15.78 7.20 0.94
N ALA A 182 -14.83 7.07 1.87
CA ALA A 182 -14.18 8.21 2.54
C ALA A 182 -13.41 9.10 1.55
N ASP A 183 -12.77 8.49 0.56
CA ASP A 183 -12.06 9.20 -0.50
C ASP A 183 -13.01 9.69 -1.61
N GLY A 184 -14.33 9.40 -1.50
CA GLY A 184 -15.39 9.85 -2.43
C GLY A 184 -15.37 9.06 -3.75
N TYR A 185 -15.03 7.76 -3.69
CA TYR A 185 -15.27 6.80 -4.77
C TYR A 185 -16.60 6.10 -4.55
#